data_0ed3a21d26d120186111266775ec6cb9
#
_entry.id   0ed3a21d26d120186111266775ec6cb9
#
_cell.length_a   1.000
_cell.length_b   1.000
_cell.length_c   1.000
_cell.angle_alpha   90.00
_cell.angle_beta   90.00
_cell.angle_gamma   90.00
#
_symmetry.space_group_name_H-M   'P 1'
#
loop_
_entity.id
_entity.type
_entity.pdbx_description
1 polymer ?
#
loop_
_entity_poly.entity_id
_entity_poly.type
_entity_poly.pdbx_seq_one_letter_code
_entity_poly.pdbx_strand_id
1 'polypeptide(L)'
;YKYEATLSNTGEIDLENMDLKLLWSQIEEIKRMNNSFKISFSPEVSSYDDLDLFYHKPEKKWGTRCNDAFRNIMIKSDGSVIPAHGRCYNLSLGNVNEDSLATIWNSKVAGDFRSTLNKAGGLLPACNRCCSAF
;
A
#
# COMPACT_ATOMS: atom_id res chain seq x y z
N TYR A 1 7.79 -11.32 -13.34
CA TYR A 1 7.02 -10.09 -13.04
C TYR A 1 7.95 -9.08 -12.40
N LYS A 2 8.24 -7.99 -13.11
CA LYS A 2 8.89 -6.83 -12.50
C LYS A 2 7.78 -5.98 -11.86
N TYR A 3 7.54 -6.17 -10.58
CA TYR A 3 6.67 -5.30 -9.79
C TYR A 3 7.48 -4.07 -9.35
N GLU A 4 7.93 -3.30 -10.31
CA GLU A 4 8.58 -2.03 -10.05
C GLU A 4 7.51 -0.99 -9.72
N ALA A 5 7.75 -0.19 -8.68
CA ALA A 5 6.92 0.96 -8.39
C ALA A 5 7.05 1.94 -9.56
N THR A 6 5.96 2.18 -10.27
CA THR A 6 5.92 3.27 -11.24
C THR A 6 5.66 4.56 -10.48
N LEU A 7 6.63 5.44 -10.46
CA LEU A 7 6.47 6.81 -9.98
C LEU A 7 5.64 7.56 -11.04
N SER A 8 4.32 7.57 -10.88
CA SER A 8 3.46 8.39 -11.71
C SER A 8 3.32 9.78 -11.09
N ASN A 9 3.71 10.82 -11.81
CA ASN A 9 3.45 12.24 -11.50
C ASN A 9 3.92 12.74 -10.13
N THR A 10 5.04 12.25 -9.61
CA THR A 10 5.64 12.79 -8.38
C THR A 10 6.47 14.06 -8.61
N GLY A 11 6.63 14.50 -9.86
CA GLY A 11 7.40 15.70 -10.16
C GLY A 11 6.86 17.01 -9.59
N GLU A 12 5.63 17.01 -9.07
CA GLU A 12 5.01 18.16 -8.41
C GLU A 12 5.03 18.05 -6.89
N ILE A 13 5.42 16.90 -6.31
CA ILE A 13 5.44 16.67 -4.86
C ILE A 13 6.89 16.65 -4.40
N ASP A 14 7.31 17.72 -3.78
CA ASP A 14 8.65 17.83 -3.19
C ASP A 14 8.65 17.20 -1.78
N LEU A 15 8.84 15.89 -1.72
CA LEU A 15 8.92 15.18 -0.45
C LEU A 15 10.26 15.42 0.26
N GLU A 16 11.32 15.76 -0.48
CA GLU A 16 12.65 15.97 0.08
C GLU A 16 12.70 17.24 0.93
N ASN A 17 11.92 18.28 0.56
CA ASN A 17 11.83 19.55 1.28
C ASN A 17 10.63 19.62 2.24
N MET A 18 9.95 18.50 2.50
CA MET A 18 8.87 18.47 3.49
C MET A 18 9.42 18.79 4.88
N ASP A 19 8.82 19.75 5.58
CA ASP A 19 9.17 20.06 6.98
C ASP A 19 8.63 18.96 7.93
N LEU A 20 9.42 17.92 8.09
CA LEU A 20 9.07 16.79 8.98
C LEU A 20 9.05 17.19 10.45
N LYS A 21 9.76 18.26 10.86
CA LYS A 21 9.74 18.73 12.25
C LYS A 21 8.38 19.37 12.55
N LEU A 22 7.89 20.19 11.63
CA LEU A 22 6.57 20.77 11.75
C LEU A 22 5.50 19.67 11.74
N LEU A 23 5.57 18.73 10.80
CA LEU A 23 4.63 17.61 10.71
C LEU A 23 4.62 16.79 12.01
N TRP A 24 5.78 16.47 12.55
CA TRP A 24 5.90 15.73 13.80
C TRP A 24 5.30 16.48 14.98
N SER A 25 5.57 17.78 15.10
CA SER A 25 5.00 18.60 16.17
C SER A 25 3.46 18.62 16.13
N GLN A 26 2.88 18.69 14.93
CA GLN A 26 1.43 18.64 14.74
C GLN A 26 0.83 17.26 15.10
N ILE A 27 1.52 16.17 14.75
CA ILE A 27 1.11 14.80 15.14
C ILE A 27 1.13 14.67 16.66
N GLU A 28 2.17 15.15 17.33
CA GLU A 28 2.26 15.12 18.78
C GLU A 28 1.17 15.97 19.45
N GLU A 29 0.87 17.13 18.88
CA GLU A 29 -0.21 17.98 19.37
C GLU A 29 -1.56 17.23 19.27
N ILE A 30 -1.86 16.64 18.11
CA ILE A 30 -3.08 15.86 17.90
C ILE A 30 -3.18 14.68 18.89
N LYS A 31 -2.05 13.98 19.13
CA LYS A 31 -2.01 12.85 20.09
C LYS A 31 -2.29 13.30 21.54
N ARG A 32 -1.99 14.55 21.89
CA ARG A 32 -2.24 15.12 23.22
C ARG A 32 -3.66 15.69 23.37
N MET A 33 -4.36 15.92 22.28
CA MET A 33 -5.71 16.49 22.33
C MET A 33 -6.68 15.53 23.02
N ASN A 34 -7.48 16.07 23.95
CA ASN A 34 -8.57 15.31 24.56
C ASN A 34 -9.83 15.43 23.69
N ASN A 35 -10.01 14.50 22.77
CA ASN A 35 -11.12 14.49 21.84
C ASN A 35 -12.23 13.54 22.32
N SER A 36 -13.46 13.87 21.97
CA SER A 36 -14.63 12.98 22.20
C SER A 36 -14.67 11.77 21.25
N PHE A 37 -13.74 11.68 20.32
CA PHE A 37 -13.60 10.60 19.34
C PHE A 37 -12.17 10.08 19.28
N LYS A 38 -12.03 8.82 18.88
CA LYS A 38 -10.71 8.19 18.73
C LYS A 38 -10.02 8.67 17.44
N ILE A 39 -8.79 9.13 17.58
CA ILE A 39 -7.90 9.43 16.44
C ILE A 39 -6.90 8.28 16.29
N SER A 40 -6.71 7.80 15.06
CA SER A 40 -5.69 6.83 14.71
C SER A 40 -4.95 7.29 13.46
N PHE A 41 -3.66 6.99 13.39
CA PHE A 41 -2.82 7.28 12.23
C PHE A 41 -2.56 5.98 11.46
N SER A 42 -2.58 6.07 10.13
CA SER A 42 -2.18 4.96 9.26
C SER A 42 -1.26 5.49 8.15
N PRO A 43 0.00 5.04 8.10
CA PRO A 43 0.64 4.14 9.06
C PRO A 43 0.78 4.74 10.46
N GLU A 44 0.90 3.88 11.47
CA GLU A 44 1.21 4.34 12.82
C GLU A 44 2.65 4.85 12.84
N VAL A 45 2.80 6.13 13.21
CA VAL A 45 4.08 6.81 13.35
C VAL A 45 4.30 7.08 14.84
N SER A 46 5.34 6.49 15.40
CA SER A 46 5.63 6.53 16.82
C SER A 46 6.75 7.50 17.18
N SER A 47 7.57 7.89 16.21
CA SER A 47 8.72 8.77 16.38
C SER A 47 8.96 9.67 15.16
N TYR A 48 9.78 10.70 15.35
CA TYR A 48 10.30 11.51 14.25
C TYR A 48 11.08 10.65 13.23
N ASP A 49 11.86 9.67 13.72
CA ASP A 49 12.64 8.79 12.86
C ASP A 49 11.76 7.93 11.96
N ASP A 50 10.55 7.58 12.42
CA ASP A 50 9.56 6.88 11.60
C ASP A 50 9.08 7.76 10.44
N LEU A 51 8.87 9.06 10.67
CA LEU A 51 8.52 10.01 9.60
C LEU A 51 9.67 10.14 8.59
N ASP A 52 10.89 10.32 9.07
CA ASP A 52 12.07 10.41 8.20
C ASP A 52 12.25 9.12 7.38
N LEU A 53 12.09 7.96 8.01
CA LEU A 53 12.12 6.68 7.32
C LEU A 53 11.02 6.57 6.26
N PHE A 54 9.80 7.04 6.59
CA PHE A 54 8.65 6.93 5.70
C PHE A 54 8.77 7.84 4.48
N TYR A 55 9.17 9.09 4.65
CA TYR A 55 9.18 10.09 3.59
C TYR A 55 10.50 10.19 2.85
N HIS A 56 11.64 10.14 3.55
CA HIS A 56 12.95 10.37 2.94
C HIS A 56 13.72 9.10 2.58
N LYS A 57 13.27 7.91 3.03
CA LYS A 57 13.96 6.64 2.76
C LYS A 57 13.02 5.62 2.12
N PRO A 58 12.43 5.94 0.94
CA PRO A 58 11.43 5.09 0.30
C PRO A 58 11.95 3.70 -0.07
N GLU A 59 13.27 3.53 -0.23
CA GLU A 59 13.93 2.26 -0.47
C GLU A 59 13.94 1.34 0.76
N LYS A 60 13.79 1.89 1.95
CA LYS A 60 13.72 1.11 3.18
C LYS A 60 12.36 0.45 3.31
N LYS A 61 12.36 -0.82 3.70
CA LYS A 61 11.12 -1.53 3.95
C LYS A 61 10.37 -0.90 5.11
N TRP A 62 9.11 -0.53 4.86
CA TRP A 62 8.15 -0.10 5.86
C TRP A 62 6.92 -0.99 5.78
N GLY A 63 6.40 -1.40 6.93
CA GLY A 63 5.30 -2.36 7.00
C GLY A 63 5.78 -3.80 7.08
N THR A 64 4.85 -4.71 7.29
CA THR A 64 5.15 -6.11 7.60
C THR A 64 4.71 -7.05 6.49
N ARG A 65 3.41 -7.07 6.16
CA ARG A 65 2.84 -8.02 5.21
C ARG A 65 1.51 -7.50 4.65
N CYS A 66 1.31 -7.65 3.37
CA CYS A 66 0.00 -7.45 2.76
C CYS A 66 -0.88 -8.68 2.98
N ASN A 67 -1.88 -8.55 3.84
CA ASN A 67 -2.91 -9.59 4.05
C ASN A 67 -4.08 -9.44 3.06
N ASP A 68 -4.28 -8.26 2.51
CA ASP A 68 -5.41 -7.95 1.63
C ASP A 68 -5.39 -8.78 0.34
N ALA A 69 -4.22 -9.06 -0.22
CA ALA A 69 -4.09 -9.91 -1.40
C ALA A 69 -4.62 -11.34 -1.22
N PHE A 70 -4.86 -11.77 0.03
CA PHE A 70 -5.38 -13.08 0.39
C PHE A 70 -6.85 -13.05 0.85
N ARG A 71 -7.45 -11.84 0.95
CA ARG A 71 -8.80 -11.65 1.48
C ARG A 71 -9.69 -10.81 0.58
N ASN A 72 -9.08 -9.91 -0.20
CA ASN A 72 -9.77 -8.89 -0.96
C ASN A 72 -9.37 -8.93 -2.42
N ILE A 73 -10.26 -8.48 -3.28
CA ILE A 73 -10.00 -8.08 -4.66
C ILE A 73 -10.74 -6.79 -4.94
N MET A 74 -10.25 -6.04 -5.89
CA MET A 74 -10.93 -4.84 -6.38
C MET A 74 -11.38 -5.05 -7.82
N ILE A 75 -12.64 -4.75 -8.11
CA ILE A 75 -13.20 -4.75 -9.46
C ILE A 75 -13.27 -3.30 -9.91
N LYS A 76 -12.68 -3.02 -11.07
CA LYS A 76 -12.74 -1.68 -11.68
C LYS A 76 -13.99 -1.51 -12.53
N SER A 77 -14.28 -0.28 -12.93
CA SER A 77 -15.46 0.05 -13.74
C SER A 77 -15.49 -0.64 -15.11
N ASP A 78 -14.34 -1.01 -15.65
CA ASP A 78 -14.20 -1.78 -16.89
C ASP A 78 -14.35 -3.31 -16.70
N GLY A 79 -14.66 -3.75 -15.48
CA GLY A 79 -14.76 -5.15 -15.11
C GLY A 79 -13.42 -5.83 -14.82
N SER A 80 -12.29 -5.17 -15.02
CA SER A 80 -10.99 -5.76 -14.70
C SER A 80 -10.82 -5.94 -13.19
N VAL A 81 -10.23 -7.07 -12.80
CA VAL A 81 -10.01 -7.47 -11.41
C VAL A 81 -8.54 -7.32 -11.07
N ILE A 82 -8.26 -6.60 -10.01
CA ILE A 82 -6.90 -6.40 -9.51
C ILE A 82 -6.78 -6.93 -8.08
N PRO A 83 -5.56 -7.33 -7.63
CA PRO A 83 -5.36 -7.76 -6.24
C PRO A 83 -5.62 -6.61 -5.28
N ALA A 84 -6.35 -6.90 -4.24
CA ALA A 84 -6.50 -6.08 -3.03
C ALA A 84 -6.92 -4.61 -3.25
N HIS A 85 -6.11 -3.79 -3.96
CA HIS A 85 -6.12 -2.36 -3.74
C HIS A 85 -5.70 -1.59 -5.01
N GLY A 86 -6.09 -0.32 -5.12
CA GLY A 86 -5.77 0.52 -6.28
C GLY A 86 -4.28 0.62 -6.63
N ARG A 87 -3.37 0.43 -5.67
CA ARG A 87 -1.92 0.36 -5.96
C ARG A 87 -1.48 -0.90 -6.72
N CYS A 88 -2.34 -1.91 -6.80
CA CYS A 88 -2.11 -3.10 -7.62
C CYS A 88 -2.61 -2.92 -9.07
N TYR A 89 -2.86 -1.68 -9.52
CA TYR A 89 -3.55 -1.35 -10.77
C TYR A 89 -2.91 -1.91 -12.04
N ASN A 90 -1.61 -2.12 -12.03
CA ASN A 90 -0.84 -2.65 -13.17
C ASN A 90 -0.85 -4.18 -13.26
N LEU A 91 -1.52 -4.86 -12.32
CA LEU A 91 -1.71 -6.30 -12.33
C LEU A 91 -3.19 -6.63 -12.50
N SER A 92 -3.56 -7.24 -13.62
CA SER A 92 -4.90 -7.79 -13.82
C SER A 92 -4.89 -9.28 -13.47
N LEU A 93 -5.89 -9.70 -12.70
CA LEU A 93 -6.16 -11.11 -12.40
C LEU A 93 -7.15 -11.73 -13.40
N GLY A 94 -7.89 -10.91 -14.14
CA GLY A 94 -8.94 -11.28 -15.08
C GLY A 94 -10.00 -10.21 -15.21
N ASN A 95 -11.13 -10.52 -15.85
CA ASN A 95 -12.25 -9.60 -16.05
C ASN A 95 -13.57 -10.31 -15.73
N VAL A 96 -14.44 -9.67 -14.90
CA VAL A 96 -15.74 -10.26 -14.51
C VAL A 96 -16.77 -10.32 -15.64
N ASN A 97 -16.50 -9.63 -16.77
CA ASN A 97 -17.31 -9.75 -17.97
C ASN A 97 -16.98 -11.03 -18.79
N GLU A 98 -15.87 -11.69 -18.48
CA GLU A 98 -15.35 -12.86 -19.19
C GLU A 98 -15.45 -14.12 -18.32
N ASP A 99 -15.08 -14.02 -17.04
CA ASP A 99 -15.00 -15.12 -16.10
C ASP A 99 -15.74 -14.86 -14.80
N SER A 100 -16.17 -15.94 -14.15
CA SER A 100 -16.72 -15.81 -12.79
C SER A 100 -15.66 -15.33 -11.79
N LEU A 101 -16.09 -14.61 -10.77
CA LEU A 101 -15.21 -14.14 -9.70
C LEU A 101 -14.46 -15.29 -9.01
N ALA A 102 -15.11 -16.45 -8.86
CA ALA A 102 -14.50 -17.64 -8.29
C ALA A 102 -13.39 -18.19 -9.20
N THR A 103 -13.59 -18.19 -10.52
CA THR A 103 -12.58 -18.59 -11.52
C THR A 103 -11.38 -17.65 -11.43
N ILE A 104 -11.60 -16.34 -11.42
CA ILE A 104 -10.54 -15.32 -11.35
C ILE A 104 -9.76 -15.45 -10.04
N TRP A 105 -10.45 -15.60 -8.89
CA TRP A 105 -9.81 -15.74 -7.59
C TRP A 105 -8.90 -16.96 -7.50
N ASN A 106 -9.29 -18.07 -8.12
CA ASN A 106 -8.55 -19.34 -8.13
C ASN A 106 -7.66 -19.50 -9.36
N SER A 107 -7.53 -18.47 -10.20
CA SER A 107 -6.72 -18.53 -11.42
C SER A 107 -5.23 -18.72 -11.10
N LYS A 108 -4.51 -19.26 -12.09
CA LYS A 108 -3.05 -19.38 -12.00
C LYS A 108 -2.38 -18.02 -11.75
N VAL A 109 -2.87 -16.96 -12.38
CA VAL A 109 -2.33 -15.58 -12.23
C VAL A 109 -2.46 -15.11 -10.79
N ALA A 110 -3.63 -15.31 -10.18
CA ALA A 110 -3.85 -14.96 -8.78
C ALA A 110 -3.00 -15.80 -7.82
N GLY A 111 -2.86 -17.09 -8.11
CA GLY A 111 -2.00 -18.00 -7.35
C GLY A 111 -0.52 -17.64 -7.44
N ASP A 112 -0.03 -17.35 -8.63
CA ASP A 112 1.36 -16.97 -8.88
C ASP A 112 1.69 -15.63 -8.18
N PHE A 113 0.78 -14.66 -8.21
CA PHE A 113 0.94 -13.40 -7.50
C PHE A 113 1.06 -13.61 -5.99
N ARG A 114 0.13 -14.35 -5.37
CA ARG A 114 0.18 -14.64 -3.93
C ARG A 114 1.43 -15.42 -3.54
N SER A 115 1.85 -16.38 -4.37
CA SER A 115 3.10 -17.13 -4.16
C SER A 115 4.32 -16.21 -4.20
N THR A 116 4.38 -15.33 -5.20
CA THR A 116 5.48 -14.35 -5.35
C THR A 116 5.52 -13.41 -4.14
N LEU A 117 4.37 -12.91 -3.70
CA LEU A 117 4.26 -12.05 -2.52
C LEU A 117 4.76 -12.76 -1.25
N ASN A 118 4.38 -14.02 -1.05
CA ASN A 118 4.86 -14.82 0.08
C ASN A 118 6.38 -15.04 0.04
N LYS A 119 6.93 -15.40 -1.14
CA LYS A 119 8.37 -15.60 -1.31
C LYS A 119 9.18 -14.33 -1.08
N ALA A 120 8.60 -13.16 -1.36
CA ALA A 120 9.19 -11.85 -1.07
C ALA A 120 9.07 -11.42 0.41
N GLY A 121 8.62 -12.31 1.29
CA GLY A 121 8.42 -11.99 2.71
C GLY A 121 7.18 -11.14 2.98
N GLY A 122 6.18 -11.21 2.11
CA GLY A 122 4.87 -10.59 2.28
C GLY A 122 4.72 -9.19 1.68
N LEU A 123 5.79 -8.56 1.22
CA LEU A 123 5.78 -7.28 0.51
C LEU A 123 6.72 -7.31 -0.68
N LEU A 124 6.27 -6.81 -1.82
CA LEU A 124 7.10 -6.51 -2.98
C LEU A 124 7.66 -5.09 -2.87
N PRO A 125 8.71 -4.72 -3.62
CA PRO A 125 9.20 -3.34 -3.62
C PRO A 125 8.12 -2.30 -3.88
N ALA A 126 7.20 -2.57 -4.81
CA ALA A 126 6.06 -1.72 -5.11
C ALA A 126 5.03 -1.61 -3.97
N CYS A 127 5.07 -2.53 -3.00
CA CYS A 127 4.18 -2.52 -1.84
C CYS A 127 4.70 -1.64 -0.69
N ASN A 128 5.95 -1.19 -0.79
CA ASN A 128 6.51 -0.30 0.22
C ASN A 128 5.71 1.00 0.27
N ARG A 129 5.29 1.44 1.43
CA ARG A 129 4.37 2.59 1.62
C ARG A 129 2.93 2.34 1.14
N CYS A 130 2.53 1.09 0.90
CA CYS A 130 1.13 0.76 0.64
C CYS A 130 0.35 0.68 1.95
N CYS A 131 -0.86 1.24 1.98
CA CYS A 131 -1.71 1.21 3.18
C CYS A 131 -2.12 -0.21 3.62
N SER A 132 -2.08 -1.20 2.72
CA SER A 132 -2.34 -2.61 3.04
C SER A 132 -1.12 -3.35 3.64
N ALA A 133 -0.02 -2.64 3.87
CA ALA A 133 1.22 -3.21 4.43
C ALA A 133 1.33 -3.06 5.96
N PHE A 134 0.35 -2.40 6.62
CA PHE A 134 0.36 -2.00 8.03
C PHE A 134 -0.69 -2.72 8.84
#